data_467d18f68f89428fe93cd8880da93bd4
#
_entry.id   467d18f68f89428fe93cd8880da93bd4
#
_cell.length_a   1.000
_cell.length_b   1.000
_cell.length_c   1.000
_cell.angle_alpha   90.00
_cell.angle_beta   90.00
_cell.angle_gamma   90.00
#
_symmetry.space_group_name_H-M   'P 1'
#
loop_
_entity.id
_entity.type
_entity.pdbx_description
1 polymer ?
#
loop_
_entity_poly.entity_id
_entity_poly.type
_entity_poly.pdbx_seq_one_letter_code
_entity_poly.pdbx_strand_id
1 'polypeptide(L)'
;MNTTNKIDYLSEDFIPTVAQWYLDNFSRDSTTLEQCEEKLRNRLNIDKLDMCFLYFCDKTAQIKEPIGTVSLAANDIPKYPKLTPCISNLFVAEKFRKQKIGEHLIDFAKQKLRKLGFEKAYLYTTNPTIHVWYEKLGWKVIAEDTIFDIKIRIMETKL
;
A
#
# COMPACT_ATOMS: atom_id res chain seq x y z
N MET A 1 -0.12 22.42 16.70
CA MET A 1 0.92 22.57 15.63
C MET A 1 0.50 21.72 14.46
N ASN A 2 0.15 22.34 13.35
CA ASN A 2 -0.16 21.62 12.12
C ASN A 2 1.13 21.07 11.52
N THR A 3 1.43 19.83 11.82
CA THR A 3 2.35 19.07 10.97
C THR A 3 1.61 18.82 9.66
N THR A 4 1.93 19.55 8.62
CA THR A 4 1.43 19.31 7.27
C THR A 4 2.05 18.01 6.77
N ASN A 5 1.40 16.92 7.12
CA ASN A 5 1.75 15.60 6.58
C ASN A 5 1.39 15.60 5.11
N LYS A 6 2.34 15.32 4.26
CA LYS A 6 2.14 15.32 2.82
C LYS A 6 2.22 13.90 2.28
N ILE A 7 1.20 13.50 1.53
CA ILE A 7 1.24 12.30 0.71
C ILE A 7 1.51 12.76 -0.72
N ASP A 8 2.52 12.16 -1.35
CA ASP A 8 2.94 12.48 -2.70
C ASP A 8 3.15 11.21 -3.52
N TYR A 9 3.22 11.35 -4.84
CA TYR A 9 3.56 10.24 -5.72
C TYR A 9 4.99 9.76 -5.49
N LEU A 10 5.21 8.46 -5.70
CA LEU A 10 6.55 7.92 -5.77
C LEU A 10 7.36 8.62 -6.86
N SER A 11 8.57 9.02 -6.54
CA SER A 11 9.58 9.46 -7.50
C SER A 11 10.77 8.51 -7.52
N GLU A 12 11.56 8.55 -8.58
CA GLU A 12 12.73 7.66 -8.76
C GLU A 12 13.72 7.74 -7.61
N ASP A 13 13.89 8.93 -7.01
CA ASP A 13 14.83 9.16 -5.91
C ASP A 13 14.53 8.29 -4.67
N PHE A 14 13.27 7.88 -4.48
CA PHE A 14 12.85 7.09 -3.33
C PHE A 14 12.67 5.59 -3.64
N ILE A 15 12.86 5.17 -4.89
CA ILE A 15 12.75 3.74 -5.25
C ILE A 15 13.66 2.86 -4.40
N PRO A 16 14.95 3.18 -4.16
CA PRO A 16 15.80 2.33 -3.34
C PRO A 16 15.26 2.12 -1.91
N THR A 17 14.77 3.19 -1.29
CA THR A 17 14.20 3.13 0.07
C THR A 17 12.95 2.26 0.12
N VAL A 18 12.02 2.50 -0.79
CA VAL A 18 10.75 1.75 -0.83
C VAL A 18 10.95 0.31 -1.28
N ALA A 19 11.89 0.07 -2.19
CA ALA A 19 12.26 -1.29 -2.60
C ALA A 19 12.79 -2.12 -1.44
N GLN A 20 13.59 -1.53 -0.56
CA GLN A 20 14.05 -2.20 0.65
C GLN A 20 12.88 -2.55 1.58
N TRP A 21 11.91 -1.64 1.77
CA TRP A 21 10.69 -1.94 2.52
C TRP A 21 9.88 -3.08 1.90
N TYR A 22 9.79 -3.14 0.56
CA TYR A 22 9.11 -4.23 -0.14
C TYR A 22 9.83 -5.56 0.06
N LEU A 23 11.16 -5.55 -0.07
CA LEU A 23 11.98 -6.75 0.14
C LEU A 23 11.80 -7.31 1.55
N ASP A 24 11.85 -6.43 2.56
CA ASP A 24 11.82 -6.85 3.97
C ASP A 24 10.43 -7.29 4.44
N ASN A 25 9.34 -6.77 3.85
CA ASN A 25 8.00 -6.93 4.39
C ASN A 25 6.99 -7.63 3.48
N PHE A 26 7.21 -7.65 2.16
CA PHE A 26 6.21 -8.13 1.19
C PHE A 26 6.75 -9.14 0.19
N SER A 27 7.98 -9.57 0.34
CA SER A 27 8.66 -10.44 -0.60
C SER A 27 8.70 -11.89 -0.14
N ARG A 28 8.85 -12.78 -1.11
CA ARG A 28 9.15 -14.19 -0.88
C ARG A 28 10.66 -14.43 -0.90
N ASP A 29 11.10 -15.56 -0.37
CA ASP A 29 12.53 -15.89 -0.17
C ASP A 29 13.43 -15.74 -1.41
N SER A 30 12.88 -15.93 -2.61
CA SER A 30 13.62 -15.81 -3.87
C SER A 30 13.57 -14.40 -4.50
N THR A 31 12.90 -13.44 -3.87
CA THR A 31 12.78 -12.08 -4.41
C THR A 31 14.05 -11.29 -4.19
N THR A 32 14.52 -10.59 -5.22
CA THR A 32 15.69 -9.71 -5.16
C THR A 32 15.30 -8.24 -5.00
N LEU A 33 16.24 -7.44 -4.50
CA LEU A 33 16.06 -5.98 -4.39
C LEU A 33 15.77 -5.37 -5.78
N GLU A 34 16.48 -5.81 -6.80
CA GLU A 34 16.29 -5.36 -8.19
C GLU A 34 14.88 -5.62 -8.71
N GLN A 35 14.29 -6.77 -8.40
CA GLN A 35 12.89 -7.06 -8.75
C GLN A 35 11.91 -6.13 -8.03
N CYS A 36 12.18 -5.76 -6.77
CA CYS A 36 11.38 -4.78 -6.05
C CYS A 36 11.50 -3.39 -6.68
N GLU A 37 12.69 -2.97 -7.07
CA GLU A 37 12.91 -1.70 -7.77
C GLU A 37 12.19 -1.65 -9.12
N GLU A 38 12.26 -2.72 -9.91
CA GLU A 38 11.56 -2.82 -11.19
C GLU A 38 10.04 -2.73 -11.02
N LYS A 39 9.49 -3.43 -10.02
CA LYS A 39 8.07 -3.32 -9.67
C LYS A 39 7.68 -1.87 -9.37
N LEU A 40 8.51 -1.13 -8.64
CA LEU A 40 8.27 0.26 -8.29
C LEU A 40 8.40 1.20 -9.50
N ARG A 41 9.34 0.95 -10.42
CA ARG A 41 9.43 1.73 -11.66
C ARG A 41 8.14 1.63 -12.49
N ASN A 42 7.47 0.49 -12.48
CA ASN A 42 6.16 0.31 -13.11
C ASN A 42 5.00 1.02 -12.36
N ARG A 43 5.25 1.59 -11.19
CA ARG A 43 4.29 2.32 -10.35
C ARG A 43 4.54 3.83 -10.29
N LEU A 44 5.33 4.37 -11.19
CA LEU A 44 5.58 5.82 -11.32
C LEU A 44 4.45 6.58 -12.03
N ASN A 45 3.31 5.93 -12.27
CA ASN A 45 2.16 6.56 -12.91
C ASN A 45 1.46 7.55 -11.96
N ILE A 46 0.85 8.59 -12.52
CA ILE A 46 0.13 9.62 -11.78
C ILE A 46 -1.36 9.70 -12.11
N ASP A 47 -1.79 9.10 -13.21
CA ASP A 47 -3.16 9.18 -13.75
C ASP A 47 -3.82 7.83 -14.02
N LYS A 48 -3.08 6.74 -13.89
CA LYS A 48 -3.55 5.37 -14.11
C LYS A 48 -2.89 4.39 -13.14
N LEU A 49 -3.55 3.25 -12.93
CA LEU A 49 -2.96 2.14 -12.20
C LEU A 49 -1.79 1.50 -13.02
N ASP A 50 -0.72 1.02 -12.45
CA ASP A 50 -0.46 0.95 -11.02
C ASP A 50 0.22 2.23 -10.53
N MET A 51 0.01 2.55 -9.25
CA MET A 51 0.54 3.74 -8.59
C MET A 51 1.16 3.39 -7.24
N CYS A 52 2.08 4.23 -6.79
CA CYS A 52 2.63 4.18 -5.44
C CYS A 52 2.70 5.58 -4.84
N PHE A 53 2.34 5.69 -3.58
CA PHE A 53 2.34 6.95 -2.82
C PHE A 53 3.22 6.83 -1.60
N LEU A 54 3.82 7.95 -1.24
CA LEU A 54 4.71 8.09 -0.08
C LEU A 54 4.14 9.09 0.91
N TYR A 55 4.26 8.75 2.18
CA TYR A 55 3.93 9.64 3.28
C TYR A 55 5.19 10.28 3.85
N PHE A 56 5.22 11.60 3.90
CA PHE A 56 6.35 12.39 4.41
C PHE A 56 5.97 13.07 5.73
N CYS A 57 6.92 13.12 6.65
CA CYS A 57 6.80 13.92 7.85
C CYS A 57 7.63 15.19 7.70
N ASP A 58 6.97 16.34 7.67
CA ASP A 58 7.65 17.65 7.68
C ASP A 58 8.24 17.93 9.07
N LYS A 59 9.41 17.38 9.34
CA LYS A 59 10.13 17.72 10.58
C LYS A 59 11.12 18.88 10.42
N THR A 60 11.61 19.15 9.24
CA THR A 60 12.43 20.35 8.92
C THR A 60 12.56 20.46 7.40
N ALA A 61 12.61 21.68 6.88
CA ALA A 61 12.57 22.00 5.46
C ALA A 61 13.76 21.50 4.59
N GLN A 62 14.69 20.74 5.14
CA GLN A 62 15.94 20.43 4.44
C GLN A 62 16.07 18.98 3.93
N ILE A 63 15.43 17.99 4.53
CA ILE A 63 15.50 16.59 4.07
C ILE A 63 14.12 15.97 4.17
N LYS A 64 13.53 15.65 3.03
CA LYS A 64 12.30 14.88 2.96
C LYS A 64 12.65 13.40 2.93
N GLU A 65 12.35 12.69 4.01
CA GLU A 65 12.41 11.24 4.04
C GLU A 65 11.00 10.67 4.10
N PRO A 66 10.66 9.68 3.25
CA PRO A 66 9.39 8.99 3.36
C PRO A 66 9.39 8.12 4.62
N ILE A 67 8.25 8.10 5.31
CA ILE A 67 8.05 7.32 6.53
C ILE A 67 6.95 6.26 6.39
N GLY A 68 6.29 6.22 5.25
CA GLY A 68 5.27 5.24 4.93
C GLY A 68 4.97 5.21 3.44
N THR A 69 4.29 4.17 3.00
CA THR A 69 3.90 3.97 1.60
C THR A 69 2.60 3.18 1.50
N VAL A 70 1.89 3.39 0.40
CA VAL A 70 0.76 2.58 -0.05
C VAL A 70 0.75 2.52 -1.57
N SER A 71 0.36 1.40 -2.14
CA SER A 71 0.23 1.22 -3.58
C SER A 71 -1.21 0.92 -4.00
N LEU A 72 -1.54 1.34 -5.21
CA LEU A 72 -2.77 0.99 -5.90
C LEU A 72 -2.41 0.15 -7.12
N ALA A 73 -2.97 -1.04 -7.22
CA ALA A 73 -2.70 -1.97 -8.31
C ALA A 73 -3.98 -2.34 -9.05
N ALA A 74 -3.88 -2.54 -10.35
CA ALA A 74 -5.00 -3.06 -11.14
C ALA A 74 -5.35 -4.48 -10.69
N ASN A 75 -4.34 -5.29 -10.39
CA ASN A 75 -4.51 -6.62 -9.80
C ASN A 75 -3.32 -6.95 -8.89
N ASP A 76 -3.61 -7.39 -7.68
CA ASP A 76 -2.60 -7.82 -6.69
C ASP A 76 -2.83 -9.25 -6.19
N ILE A 77 -3.95 -9.85 -6.57
CA ILE A 77 -4.34 -11.19 -6.17
C ILE A 77 -4.44 -12.07 -7.43
N PRO A 78 -3.33 -12.73 -7.85
CA PRO A 78 -3.24 -13.41 -9.15
C PRO A 78 -4.34 -14.45 -9.39
N LYS A 79 -4.75 -15.15 -8.33
CA LYS A 79 -5.81 -16.16 -8.36
C LYS A 79 -7.21 -15.56 -8.57
N TYR A 80 -7.35 -14.25 -8.33
CA TYR A 80 -8.64 -13.53 -8.41
C TYR A 80 -8.52 -12.28 -9.30
N PRO A 81 -8.32 -12.44 -10.60
CA PRO A 81 -8.06 -11.32 -11.51
C PRO A 81 -9.24 -10.34 -11.64
N LYS A 82 -10.45 -10.75 -11.25
CA LYS A 82 -11.63 -9.87 -11.26
C LYS A 82 -11.74 -8.96 -10.03
N LEU A 83 -10.94 -9.21 -8.98
CA LEU A 83 -10.89 -8.35 -7.81
C LEU A 83 -9.94 -7.17 -8.08
N THR A 84 -10.49 -6.15 -8.67
CA THR A 84 -9.78 -4.94 -9.10
C THR A 84 -10.60 -3.69 -8.75
N PRO A 85 -9.98 -2.57 -8.35
CA PRO A 85 -8.57 -2.37 -8.05
C PRO A 85 -8.19 -2.89 -6.65
N CYS A 86 -6.89 -3.08 -6.43
CA CYS A 86 -6.36 -3.47 -5.13
C CYS A 86 -5.58 -2.33 -4.47
N ILE A 87 -5.72 -2.21 -3.14
CA ILE A 87 -4.81 -1.46 -2.29
C ILE A 87 -3.77 -2.43 -1.75
N SER A 88 -2.50 -2.13 -1.90
CA SER A 88 -1.42 -3.06 -1.58
C SER A 88 -0.21 -2.38 -0.95
N ASN A 89 0.68 -3.17 -0.40
CA ASN A 89 1.97 -2.73 0.12
C ASN A 89 1.89 -1.54 1.09
N LEU A 90 0.88 -1.55 1.97
CA LEU A 90 0.79 -0.56 3.04
C LEU A 90 1.89 -0.81 4.08
N PHE A 91 2.74 0.18 4.27
CA PHE A 91 3.83 0.13 5.23
C PHE A 91 4.01 1.47 5.94
N VAL A 92 4.29 1.42 7.23
CA VAL A 92 4.71 2.58 8.03
C VAL A 92 5.97 2.17 8.78
N ALA A 93 7.02 2.99 8.69
CA ALA A 93 8.26 2.75 9.38
C ALA A 93 8.02 2.64 10.90
N GLU A 94 8.66 1.67 11.55
CA GLU A 94 8.34 1.23 12.92
C GLU A 94 8.24 2.37 13.92
N LYS A 95 9.22 3.27 13.93
CA LYS A 95 9.27 4.41 14.84
C LYS A 95 8.14 5.44 14.66
N PHE A 96 7.39 5.35 13.57
CA PHE A 96 6.27 6.25 13.26
C PHE A 96 4.89 5.58 13.35
N ARG A 97 4.85 4.32 13.77
CA ARG A 97 3.59 3.59 13.97
C ARG A 97 2.79 4.14 15.14
N LYS A 98 1.52 3.77 15.22
CA LYS A 98 0.55 4.23 16.25
C LYS A 98 0.30 5.74 16.23
N GLN A 99 0.53 6.39 15.10
CA GLN A 99 0.28 7.83 14.86
C GLN A 99 -0.77 8.05 13.76
N LYS A 100 -1.60 7.04 13.47
CA LYS A 100 -2.65 7.04 12.44
C LYS A 100 -2.17 7.23 11.00
N ILE A 101 -0.88 7.10 10.73
CA ILE A 101 -0.32 7.25 9.38
C ILE A 101 -0.88 6.20 8.43
N GLY A 102 -1.00 4.94 8.88
CA GLY A 102 -1.63 3.88 8.10
C GLY A 102 -3.08 4.18 7.73
N GLU A 103 -3.86 4.72 8.66
CA GLU A 103 -5.24 5.15 8.41
C GLU A 103 -5.29 6.27 7.36
N HIS A 104 -4.43 7.28 7.47
CA HIS A 104 -4.34 8.37 6.50
C HIS A 104 -3.97 7.87 5.10
N LEU A 105 -3.05 6.90 5.01
CA LEU A 105 -2.66 6.29 3.74
C LEU A 105 -3.81 5.51 3.10
N ILE A 106 -4.57 4.73 3.89
CA ILE A 106 -5.75 4.00 3.41
C ILE A 106 -6.85 4.97 2.95
N ASP A 107 -7.14 6.01 3.73
CA ASP A 107 -8.14 7.01 3.34
C ASP A 107 -7.77 7.74 2.06
N PHE A 108 -6.50 8.11 1.92
CA PHE A 108 -5.97 8.71 0.70
C PHE A 108 -6.10 7.77 -0.51
N ALA A 109 -5.72 6.51 -0.35
CA ALA A 109 -5.82 5.48 -1.38
C ALA A 109 -7.28 5.31 -1.84
N LYS A 110 -8.23 5.23 -0.92
CA LYS A 110 -9.66 5.14 -1.22
C LYS A 110 -10.16 6.36 -1.98
N GLN A 111 -9.78 7.57 -1.56
CA GLN A 111 -10.15 8.81 -2.25
C GLN A 111 -9.59 8.87 -3.68
N LYS A 112 -8.33 8.45 -3.86
CA LYS A 112 -7.71 8.39 -5.20
C LYS A 112 -8.45 7.42 -6.11
N LEU A 113 -8.81 6.25 -5.62
CA LEU A 113 -9.59 5.26 -6.39
C LEU A 113 -10.98 5.77 -6.75
N ARG A 114 -11.67 6.48 -5.84
CA ARG A 114 -12.94 7.16 -6.18
C ARG A 114 -12.79 8.14 -7.33
N LYS A 115 -11.75 8.97 -7.29
CA LYS A 115 -11.46 9.94 -8.37
C LYS A 115 -11.16 9.27 -9.70
N LEU A 116 -10.64 8.04 -9.69
CA LEU A 116 -10.44 7.22 -10.88
C LEU A 116 -11.72 6.51 -11.36
N GLY A 117 -12.84 6.66 -10.65
CA GLY A 117 -14.14 6.12 -11.03
C GLY A 117 -14.48 4.73 -10.49
N PHE A 118 -13.69 4.22 -9.55
CA PHE A 118 -13.98 2.93 -8.92
C PHE A 118 -14.98 3.06 -7.78
N GLU A 119 -15.80 2.03 -7.59
CA GLU A 119 -16.82 1.97 -6.53
C GLU A 119 -16.45 1.07 -5.37
N LYS A 120 -15.49 0.17 -5.59
CA LYS A 120 -14.99 -0.81 -4.62
C LYS A 120 -13.49 -0.92 -4.72
N ALA A 121 -12.88 -1.38 -3.63
CA ALA A 121 -11.47 -1.76 -3.60
C ALA A 121 -11.29 -3.07 -2.83
N TYR A 122 -10.21 -3.75 -3.13
CA TYR A 122 -9.85 -5.04 -2.57
C TYR A 122 -8.44 -4.99 -1.98
N LEU A 123 -8.18 -5.85 -1.02
CA LEU A 123 -6.85 -6.15 -0.53
C LEU A 123 -6.81 -7.60 -0.03
N TYR A 124 -5.62 -8.12 0.18
CA TYR A 124 -5.44 -9.32 0.96
C TYR A 124 -4.40 -9.11 2.06
N THR A 125 -4.52 -9.89 3.12
CA THR A 125 -3.56 -9.91 4.22
C THR A 125 -3.06 -11.32 4.47
N THR A 126 -1.80 -11.42 4.84
CA THR A 126 -1.17 -12.66 5.30
C THR A 126 -1.08 -12.71 6.83
N ASN A 127 -1.17 -11.57 7.48
CA ASN A 127 -1.14 -11.44 8.93
C ASN A 127 -2.49 -11.92 9.52
N PRO A 128 -2.49 -12.85 10.48
CA PRO A 128 -3.72 -13.46 10.98
C PRO A 128 -4.61 -12.51 11.80
N THR A 129 -4.12 -11.37 12.23
CA THR A 129 -4.84 -10.45 13.14
C THR A 129 -5.12 -9.08 12.56
N ILE A 130 -4.40 -8.63 11.52
CA ILE A 130 -4.52 -7.26 10.97
C ILE A 130 -5.90 -6.98 10.35
N HIS A 131 -6.65 -8.02 9.95
CA HIS A 131 -7.99 -7.84 9.39
C HIS A 131 -8.92 -7.10 10.35
N VAL A 132 -8.77 -7.26 11.66
CA VAL A 132 -9.57 -6.55 12.68
C VAL A 132 -9.34 -5.03 12.58
N TRP A 133 -8.11 -4.60 12.31
CA TRP A 133 -7.80 -3.20 12.08
C TRP A 133 -8.47 -2.66 10.81
N TYR A 134 -8.44 -3.43 9.72
CA TYR A 134 -9.12 -3.07 8.49
C TYR A 134 -10.64 -3.04 8.65
N GLU A 135 -11.24 -3.96 9.41
CA GLU A 135 -12.67 -3.97 9.69
C GLU A 135 -13.13 -2.67 10.35
N LYS A 136 -12.34 -2.11 11.27
CA LYS A 136 -12.61 -0.80 11.89
C LYS A 136 -12.58 0.36 10.87
N LEU A 137 -11.90 0.19 9.74
CA LEU A 137 -11.83 1.15 8.66
C LEU A 137 -12.88 0.91 7.56
N GLY A 138 -13.85 0.03 7.79
CA GLY A 138 -14.96 -0.23 6.88
C GLY A 138 -14.71 -1.34 5.85
N TRP A 139 -13.66 -2.13 6.04
CA TRP A 139 -13.39 -3.31 5.22
C TRP A 139 -14.11 -4.53 5.77
N LYS A 140 -14.43 -5.50 4.92
CA LYS A 140 -14.98 -6.79 5.33
C LYS A 140 -14.22 -7.94 4.65
N VAL A 141 -14.05 -9.03 5.36
CA VAL A 141 -13.52 -10.29 4.82
C VAL A 141 -14.56 -10.88 3.88
N ILE A 142 -14.17 -11.19 2.66
CA ILE A 142 -15.04 -11.81 1.64
C ILE A 142 -14.61 -13.23 1.28
N ALA A 143 -13.35 -13.59 1.52
CA ALA A 143 -12.83 -14.94 1.29
C ALA A 143 -11.57 -15.20 2.10
N GLU A 144 -11.30 -16.47 2.33
CA GLU A 144 -10.02 -16.99 2.81
C GLU A 144 -9.50 -17.99 1.79
N ASP A 145 -8.20 -17.98 1.52
CA ASP A 145 -7.55 -18.86 0.55
C ASP A 145 -6.08 -19.10 0.94
N THR A 146 -5.40 -19.87 0.13
CA THR A 146 -3.97 -20.11 0.24
C THR A 146 -3.30 -19.78 -1.09
N ILE A 147 -2.31 -18.90 -1.06
CA ILE A 147 -1.48 -18.54 -2.21
C ILE A 147 -0.03 -18.83 -1.86
N PHE A 148 0.67 -19.62 -2.69
CA PHE A 148 2.06 -20.04 -2.44
C PHE A 148 2.28 -20.62 -1.03
N ASP A 149 1.36 -21.48 -0.58
CA ASP A 149 1.33 -22.11 0.75
C ASP A 149 1.17 -21.11 1.92
N ILE A 150 0.83 -19.87 1.64
CA ILE A 150 0.53 -18.84 2.64
C ILE A 150 -0.97 -18.60 2.70
N LYS A 151 -1.54 -18.70 3.91
CA LYS A 151 -2.94 -18.36 4.16
C LYS A 151 -3.16 -16.86 3.99
N ILE A 152 -4.19 -16.49 3.25
CA ILE A 152 -4.59 -15.11 3.02
C ILE A 152 -6.04 -14.88 3.40
N ARG A 153 -6.36 -13.65 3.81
CA ARG A 153 -7.73 -13.13 3.86
C ARG A 153 -7.89 -12.06 2.82
N ILE A 154 -8.92 -12.20 2.01
CA ILE A 154 -9.30 -11.23 1.00
C ILE A 154 -10.38 -10.33 1.58
N MET A 155 -10.21 -9.04 1.45
CA MET A 155 -11.11 -8.03 2.00
C MET A 155 -11.60 -7.09 0.90
N GLU A 156 -12.81 -6.56 1.11
CA GLU A 156 -13.49 -5.62 0.22
C GLU A 156 -13.93 -4.39 1.01
N THR A 157 -13.88 -3.24 0.39
CA THR A 157 -14.54 -2.01 0.89
C THR A 157 -15.26 -1.29 -0.23
N LYS A 158 -16.35 -0.59 0.11
CA LYS A 158 -16.95 0.42 -0.76
C LYS A 158 -16.10 1.69 -0.72
N LEU A 159 -16.02 2.35 -1.85
CA LEU A 159 -15.32 3.63 -2.00
C LEU A 159 -16.27 4.80 -1.91
#